data_21c45538d125c9b5a4856de1d9b9f248
#
_entry.id   21c45538d125c9b5a4856de1d9b9f248
#
_cell.length_a   1.000
_cell.length_b   1.000
_cell.length_c   1.000
_cell.angle_alpha   90.00
_cell.angle_beta   90.00
_cell.angle_gamma   90.00
#
_symmetry.space_group_name_H-M   'P 1'
#
loop_
_entity.id
_entity.type
_entity.pdbx_description
1 polymer ?
#
loop_
_entity_poly.entity_id
_entity_poly.type
_entity_poly.pdbx_seq_one_letter_code
_entity_poly.pdbx_strand_id
1 'polypeptide(L)'
;TEPEPMNCELNPDYADTPSLAAMSRAALHQLAFDNPHGFFLMIESASIDKQSHERNPCGSIGEIEQLEETLALAMNFADSHPDTAIIVTADHSQAAQILPEPSLYSRYPIPLYSPGRTARVRTPEGGMLRINYATNNGFSEEHTGANVPLFANQVVAPWLKPFLRQREVYQAVSRFLFSPPPVPSKDNAEN
;
A
#
# COMPACT_ATOMS: atom_id res chain seq x y z
N THR A 1 -21.28 21.88 8.31
CA THR A 1 -20.29 21.98 9.43
C THR A 1 -19.07 21.20 9.04
N GLU A 2 -17.89 21.74 9.32
CA GLU A 2 -16.63 21.02 9.15
C GLU A 2 -16.59 19.82 10.10
N PRO A 3 -15.99 18.67 9.67
CA PRO A 3 -15.83 17.54 10.57
C PRO A 3 -14.84 17.88 11.70
N GLU A 4 -15.13 17.37 12.90
CA GLU A 4 -14.21 17.49 14.02
C GLU A 4 -12.91 16.72 13.72
N PRO A 5 -11.75 17.24 14.12
CA PRO A 5 -10.49 16.56 13.92
C PRO A 5 -10.37 15.28 14.77
N MET A 6 -10.03 14.17 14.13
CA MET A 6 -9.75 12.90 14.80
C MET A 6 -8.30 12.85 15.29
N ASN A 7 -8.09 12.18 16.43
CA ASN A 7 -6.78 11.67 16.82
C ASN A 7 -6.77 10.17 16.48
N CYS A 8 -5.72 9.70 15.81
CA CYS A 8 -5.56 8.27 15.59
C CYS A 8 -5.03 7.62 16.88
N GLU A 9 -5.71 6.61 17.34
CA GLU A 9 -5.38 5.84 18.55
C GLU A 9 -5.26 4.36 18.20
N LEU A 10 -4.42 3.64 18.92
CA LEU A 10 -4.28 2.20 18.73
C LEU A 10 -5.61 1.50 19.03
N ASN A 11 -5.99 0.55 18.17
CA ASN A 11 -7.16 -0.28 18.44
C ASN A 11 -6.86 -1.24 19.61
N PRO A 12 -7.58 -1.15 20.75
CA PRO A 12 -7.34 -2.02 21.89
C PRO A 12 -7.59 -3.51 21.58
N ASP A 13 -8.48 -3.81 20.64
CA ASP A 13 -8.82 -5.18 20.26
C ASP A 13 -7.76 -5.84 19.37
N TYR A 14 -6.79 -5.08 18.89
CA TYR A 14 -5.72 -5.59 18.02
C TYR A 14 -4.81 -6.59 18.74
N ALA A 15 -4.59 -6.42 20.03
CA ALA A 15 -3.70 -7.28 20.83
C ALA A 15 -4.13 -8.75 20.89
N ASP A 16 -5.42 -9.03 20.68
CA ASP A 16 -5.99 -10.38 20.73
C ASP A 16 -5.95 -11.13 19.38
N THR A 17 -5.47 -10.49 18.32
CA THR A 17 -5.38 -11.08 16.97
C THR A 17 -3.92 -11.24 16.53
N PRO A 18 -3.57 -12.31 15.78
CA PRO A 18 -2.25 -12.42 15.18
C PRO A 18 -2.01 -11.27 14.20
N SER A 19 -0.89 -10.57 14.33
CA SER A 19 -0.51 -9.54 13.36
C SER A 19 -0.25 -10.13 11.98
N LEU A 20 -0.38 -9.32 10.93
CA LEU A 20 -0.04 -9.71 9.56
C LEU A 20 1.41 -10.19 9.47
N ALA A 21 2.34 -9.52 10.16
CA ALA A 21 3.74 -9.92 10.24
C ALA A 21 3.93 -11.30 10.91
N ALA A 22 3.17 -11.61 11.97
CA ALA A 22 3.26 -12.92 12.63
C ALA A 22 2.76 -14.05 11.72
N MET A 23 1.64 -13.85 11.03
CA MET A 23 1.11 -14.81 10.05
C MET A 23 2.07 -14.99 8.85
N SER A 24 2.63 -13.89 8.35
CA SER A 24 3.60 -13.90 7.25
C SER A 24 4.88 -14.61 7.62
N ARG A 25 5.39 -14.45 8.85
CA ARG A 25 6.54 -15.17 9.38
C ARG A 25 6.31 -16.67 9.39
N ALA A 26 5.14 -17.11 9.86
CA ALA A 26 4.77 -18.52 9.88
C ALA A 26 4.69 -19.11 8.46
N ALA A 27 4.09 -18.36 7.51
CA ALA A 27 3.98 -18.76 6.12
C ALA A 27 5.37 -18.87 5.46
N LEU A 28 6.23 -17.87 5.62
CA LEU A 28 7.60 -17.89 5.08
C LEU A 28 8.40 -19.07 5.63
N HIS A 29 8.34 -19.30 6.94
CA HIS A 29 9.02 -20.43 7.55
C HIS A 29 8.53 -21.77 6.97
N GLN A 30 7.22 -21.96 6.84
CA GLN A 30 6.65 -23.20 6.31
C GLN A 30 6.98 -23.42 4.85
N LEU A 31 6.96 -22.38 4.02
CA LEU A 31 7.19 -22.46 2.58
C LEU A 31 8.68 -22.58 2.21
N ALA A 32 9.56 -22.00 3.01
CA ALA A 32 11.00 -22.06 2.78
C ALA A 32 11.65 -23.32 3.36
N PHE A 33 11.00 -24.01 4.34
CA PHE A 33 11.57 -25.15 5.00
C PHE A 33 11.74 -26.35 4.04
N ASP A 34 12.97 -26.80 3.85
CA ASP A 34 13.35 -27.93 3.01
C ASP A 34 12.72 -27.89 1.60
N ASN A 35 12.65 -26.70 1.01
CA ASN A 35 12.01 -26.48 -0.29
C ASN A 35 13.02 -26.04 -1.36
N PRO A 36 13.59 -26.97 -2.13
CA PRO A 36 14.56 -26.66 -3.19
C PRO A 36 13.91 -26.07 -4.45
N HIS A 37 12.58 -26.05 -4.54
CA HIS A 37 11.85 -25.60 -5.73
C HIS A 37 11.41 -24.14 -5.65
N GLY A 38 11.62 -23.46 -4.49
CA GLY A 38 11.14 -22.14 -4.23
C GLY A 38 9.61 -22.09 -4.03
N PHE A 39 9.06 -20.89 -3.88
CA PHE A 39 7.64 -20.69 -3.64
C PHE A 39 7.17 -19.33 -4.17
N PHE A 40 5.86 -19.17 -4.26
CA PHE A 40 5.17 -17.90 -4.42
C PHE A 40 4.30 -17.68 -3.19
N LEU A 41 4.41 -16.51 -2.57
CA LEU A 41 3.58 -16.11 -1.44
C LEU A 41 2.97 -14.74 -1.75
N MET A 42 1.65 -14.63 -1.67
CA MET A 42 0.92 -13.37 -1.69
C MET A 42 0.44 -13.05 -0.26
N ILE A 43 0.73 -11.85 0.18
CA ILE A 43 0.32 -11.33 1.48
C ILE A 43 -0.54 -10.09 1.22
N GLU A 44 -1.70 -10.02 1.83
CA GLU A 44 -2.63 -8.91 1.67
C GLU A 44 -2.91 -8.22 3.01
N SER A 45 -2.72 -6.90 3.04
CA SER A 45 -3.22 -6.04 4.11
C SER A 45 -4.62 -5.52 3.71
N ALA A 46 -5.60 -6.42 3.74
CA ALA A 46 -6.93 -6.21 3.18
C ALA A 46 -7.73 -5.07 3.86
N SER A 47 -7.43 -4.76 5.10
CA SER A 47 -8.19 -3.76 5.86
C SER A 47 -7.83 -2.33 5.51
N ILE A 48 -6.74 -2.06 4.79
CA ILE A 48 -6.46 -0.74 4.21
C ILE A 48 -7.65 -0.31 3.35
N ASP A 49 -8.10 -1.20 2.46
CA ASP A 49 -9.25 -0.99 1.59
C ASP A 49 -10.56 -0.89 2.39
N LYS A 50 -10.82 -1.83 3.33
CA LYS A 50 -12.04 -1.82 4.16
C LYS A 50 -12.21 -0.52 4.93
N GLN A 51 -11.14 -0.02 5.54
CA GLN A 51 -11.15 1.24 6.29
C GLN A 51 -11.35 2.45 5.36
N SER A 52 -10.85 2.37 4.13
CA SER A 52 -11.10 3.40 3.10
C SER A 52 -12.56 3.42 2.67
N HIS A 53 -13.21 2.28 2.51
CA HIS A 53 -14.64 2.17 2.27
C HIS A 53 -15.49 2.80 3.38
N GLU A 54 -15.05 2.68 4.62
CA GLU A 54 -15.67 3.28 5.80
C GLU A 54 -15.34 4.77 5.95
N ARG A 55 -14.46 5.32 5.11
CA ARG A 55 -13.93 6.69 5.22
C ARG A 55 -13.23 6.94 6.56
N ASN A 56 -12.55 5.93 7.05
CA ASN A 56 -11.81 5.96 8.30
C ASN A 56 -10.29 6.08 8.06
N PRO A 57 -9.75 7.31 7.98
CA PRO A 57 -8.33 7.49 7.69
C PRO A 57 -7.42 6.94 8.79
N CYS A 58 -7.82 6.99 10.06
CA CYS A 58 -7.03 6.40 11.14
C CYS A 58 -6.90 4.88 10.99
N GLY A 59 -8.01 4.21 10.60
CA GLY A 59 -7.97 2.78 10.29
C GLY A 59 -7.04 2.46 9.14
N SER A 60 -7.15 3.19 8.02
CA SER A 60 -6.25 2.98 6.85
C SER A 60 -4.79 3.20 7.20
N ILE A 61 -4.45 4.23 8.01
CA ILE A 61 -3.08 4.52 8.45
C ILE A 61 -2.54 3.36 9.32
N GLY A 62 -3.33 2.87 10.28
CA GLY A 62 -2.93 1.76 11.14
C GLY A 62 -2.73 0.45 10.36
N GLU A 63 -3.53 0.19 9.33
CA GLU A 63 -3.37 -1.00 8.48
C GLU A 63 -2.14 -0.89 7.56
N ILE A 64 -1.74 0.32 7.16
CA ILE A 64 -0.47 0.55 6.44
C ILE A 64 0.72 0.26 7.36
N GLU A 65 0.64 0.60 8.64
CA GLU A 65 1.69 0.27 9.63
C GLU A 65 1.92 -1.25 9.71
N GLN A 66 0.85 -2.06 9.73
CA GLN A 66 0.96 -3.52 9.65
C GLN A 66 1.64 -3.99 8.34
N LEU A 67 1.37 -3.33 7.22
CA LEU A 67 2.01 -3.62 5.95
C LEU A 67 3.52 -3.32 6.02
N GLU A 68 3.91 -2.19 6.63
CA GLU A 68 5.32 -1.82 6.82
C GLU A 68 6.08 -2.85 7.67
N GLU A 69 5.50 -3.30 8.79
CA GLU A 69 6.08 -4.38 9.61
C GLU A 69 6.27 -5.67 8.82
N THR A 70 5.29 -6.01 8.00
CA THR A 70 5.33 -7.21 7.15
C THR A 70 6.38 -7.07 6.04
N LEU A 71 6.50 -5.88 5.45
CA LEU A 71 7.53 -5.61 4.45
C LEU A 71 8.93 -5.68 5.06
N ALA A 72 9.13 -5.14 6.26
CA ALA A 72 10.40 -5.26 6.97
C ALA A 72 10.78 -6.75 7.21
N LEU A 73 9.80 -7.58 7.58
CA LEU A 73 10.00 -9.02 7.70
C LEU A 73 10.41 -9.67 6.37
N ALA A 74 9.74 -9.32 5.27
CA ALA A 74 10.05 -9.85 3.95
C ALA A 74 11.44 -9.42 3.46
N MET A 75 11.83 -8.18 3.71
CA MET A 75 13.16 -7.67 3.39
C MET A 75 14.26 -8.40 4.18
N ASN A 76 14.08 -8.60 5.48
CA ASN A 76 15.01 -9.39 6.31
C ASN A 76 15.12 -10.86 5.83
N PHE A 77 14.02 -11.44 5.34
CA PHE A 77 14.07 -12.76 4.71
C PHE A 77 14.91 -12.74 3.43
N ALA A 78 14.70 -11.73 2.57
CA ALA A 78 15.45 -11.59 1.32
C ALA A 78 16.96 -11.35 1.54
N ASP A 79 17.36 -10.69 2.63
CA ASP A 79 18.79 -10.51 2.99
C ASP A 79 19.52 -11.84 3.19
N SER A 80 18.82 -12.85 3.70
CA SER A 80 19.34 -14.21 3.87
C SER A 80 19.04 -15.15 2.70
N HIS A 81 18.17 -14.75 1.77
CA HIS A 81 17.77 -15.49 0.57
C HIS A 81 17.84 -14.55 -0.65
N PRO A 82 19.03 -14.31 -1.21
CA PRO A 82 19.28 -13.24 -2.19
C PRO A 82 18.58 -13.42 -3.54
N ASP A 83 17.97 -14.55 -3.79
CA ASP A 83 17.12 -14.87 -4.95
C ASP A 83 15.63 -14.58 -4.71
N THR A 84 15.29 -13.93 -3.60
CA THR A 84 13.91 -13.57 -3.25
C THR A 84 13.48 -12.27 -3.93
N ALA A 85 12.48 -12.37 -4.80
CA ALA A 85 11.79 -11.20 -5.36
C ALA A 85 10.72 -10.68 -4.39
N ILE A 86 10.68 -9.36 -4.19
CA ILE A 86 9.64 -8.67 -3.43
C ILE A 86 8.98 -7.64 -4.35
N ILE A 87 7.66 -7.70 -4.44
CA ILE A 87 6.82 -6.72 -5.15
C ILE A 87 5.74 -6.24 -4.18
N VAL A 88 5.58 -4.92 -4.06
CA VAL A 88 4.52 -4.28 -3.28
C VAL A 88 3.69 -3.41 -4.20
N THR A 89 2.40 -3.65 -4.25
CA THR A 89 1.46 -2.87 -5.07
C THR A 89 0.06 -2.98 -4.49
N ALA A 90 -0.89 -2.29 -5.09
CA ALA A 90 -2.32 -2.46 -4.83
C ALA A 90 -3.02 -2.99 -6.08
N ASP A 91 -4.17 -3.60 -5.90
CA ASP A 91 -5.05 -4.11 -6.96
C ASP A 91 -5.86 -2.98 -7.61
N HIS A 92 -6.20 -1.93 -6.87
CA HIS A 92 -6.87 -0.71 -7.32
C HIS A 92 -6.51 0.47 -6.42
N SER A 93 -6.93 1.66 -6.82
CA SER A 93 -6.87 2.87 -6.01
C SER A 93 -8.20 3.12 -5.29
N GLN A 94 -8.15 3.92 -4.24
CA GLN A 94 -9.29 4.40 -3.47
C GLN A 94 -9.54 5.90 -3.70
N ALA A 95 -10.68 6.38 -3.20
CA ALA A 95 -11.12 7.76 -3.40
C ALA A 95 -10.43 8.79 -2.51
N ALA A 96 -9.70 8.37 -1.48
CA ALA A 96 -9.06 9.26 -0.52
C ALA A 96 -8.09 10.24 -1.20
N GLN A 97 -8.34 11.54 -1.05
CA GLN A 97 -7.51 12.60 -1.60
C GLN A 97 -7.09 13.56 -0.49
N ILE A 98 -5.79 13.81 -0.37
CA ILE A 98 -5.26 14.78 0.59
C ILE A 98 -5.51 16.19 0.07
N LEU A 99 -6.14 16.99 0.90
CA LEU A 99 -6.44 18.40 0.62
C LEU A 99 -5.59 19.31 1.51
N PRO A 100 -5.26 20.55 1.03
CA PRO A 100 -4.62 21.55 1.87
C PRO A 100 -5.51 21.96 3.05
N GLU A 101 -4.91 22.12 4.23
CA GLU A 101 -5.55 22.66 5.44
C GLU A 101 -4.68 23.77 6.02
N PRO A 102 -5.10 25.05 6.03
CA PRO A 102 -6.36 25.54 5.45
C PRO A 102 -6.37 25.46 3.91
N SER A 103 -7.58 25.55 3.33
CA SER A 103 -7.73 25.58 1.88
C SER A 103 -6.92 26.70 1.24
N LEU A 104 -6.35 26.48 0.07
CA LEU A 104 -5.66 27.51 -0.73
C LEU A 104 -6.55 28.71 -1.05
N TYR A 105 -7.87 28.49 -1.11
CA TYR A 105 -8.87 29.52 -1.39
C TYR A 105 -9.46 30.20 -0.15
N SER A 106 -8.99 29.87 1.06
CA SER A 106 -9.53 30.41 2.32
C SER A 106 -9.44 31.94 2.45
N ARG A 107 -8.59 32.59 1.65
CA ARG A 107 -8.42 34.06 1.61
C ARG A 107 -9.39 34.79 0.68
N TYR A 108 -10.14 34.02 -0.12
CA TYR A 108 -11.08 34.60 -1.08
C TYR A 108 -12.50 34.57 -0.53
N PRO A 109 -13.33 35.61 -0.76
CA PRO A 109 -14.71 35.67 -0.29
C PRO A 109 -15.64 34.84 -1.20
N ILE A 110 -15.28 33.61 -1.49
CA ILE A 110 -16.03 32.65 -2.29
C ILE A 110 -16.40 31.43 -1.45
N PRO A 111 -17.58 30.85 -1.65
CA PRO A 111 -17.92 29.59 -0.99
C PRO A 111 -16.93 28.50 -1.38
N LEU A 112 -16.34 27.82 -0.40
CA LEU A 112 -15.53 26.64 -0.63
C LEU A 112 -16.46 25.43 -0.60
N TYR A 113 -16.57 24.75 -1.72
CA TYR A 113 -17.36 23.54 -1.86
C TYR A 113 -16.47 22.38 -2.23
N SER A 114 -16.43 21.37 -1.35
CA SER A 114 -15.81 20.08 -1.63
C SER A 114 -16.92 19.04 -1.75
N PRO A 115 -17.18 18.49 -2.94
CA PRO A 115 -18.14 17.40 -3.08
C PRO A 115 -17.65 16.17 -2.31
N GLY A 116 -18.59 15.36 -1.84
CA GLY A 116 -18.29 14.16 -1.07
C GLY A 116 -18.15 14.45 0.43
N ARG A 117 -17.54 13.51 1.12
CA ARG A 117 -17.30 13.56 2.57
C ARG A 117 -15.85 13.85 2.87
N THR A 118 -15.60 14.67 3.86
CA THR A 118 -14.24 14.97 4.31
C THR A 118 -14.01 14.45 5.72
N ALA A 119 -12.77 14.01 6.00
CA ALA A 119 -12.28 13.73 7.33
C ALA A 119 -11.09 14.62 7.65
N ARG A 120 -10.86 14.90 8.94
CA ARG A 120 -9.71 15.67 9.42
C ARG A 120 -8.99 14.86 10.49
N VAL A 121 -7.67 14.78 10.38
CA VAL A 121 -6.81 14.01 11.28
C VAL A 121 -5.71 14.89 11.80
N ARG A 122 -5.44 14.84 13.11
CA ARG A 122 -4.24 15.46 13.69
C ARG A 122 -3.03 14.59 13.41
N THR A 123 -1.97 15.21 12.90
CA THR A 123 -0.70 14.50 12.75
C THR A 123 0.10 14.52 14.06
N PRO A 124 1.02 13.57 14.28
CA PRO A 124 1.87 13.54 15.48
C PRO A 124 2.66 14.83 15.70
N GLU A 125 3.01 15.55 14.62
CA GLU A 125 3.75 16.81 14.67
C GLU A 125 2.84 18.02 15.02
N GLY A 126 1.54 17.77 15.26
CA GLY A 126 0.57 18.81 15.59
C GLY A 126 -0.05 19.52 14.38
N GLY A 127 0.22 19.03 13.18
CA GLY A 127 -0.41 19.49 11.96
C GLY A 127 -1.84 18.97 11.79
N MET A 128 -2.47 19.36 10.67
CA MET A 128 -3.81 18.91 10.30
C MET A 128 -3.79 18.33 8.90
N LEU A 129 -4.25 17.11 8.76
CA LEU A 129 -4.48 16.45 7.49
C LEU A 129 -5.97 16.44 7.18
N ARG A 130 -6.36 17.00 6.03
CA ARG A 130 -7.73 16.90 5.51
C ARG A 130 -7.77 15.90 4.36
N ILE A 131 -8.73 14.97 4.41
CA ILE A 131 -8.92 13.94 3.39
C ILE A 131 -10.32 14.06 2.83
N ASN A 132 -10.45 14.09 1.51
CA ASN A 132 -11.73 14.07 0.81
C ASN A 132 -12.00 12.70 0.22
N TYR A 133 -13.19 12.18 0.48
CA TYR A 133 -13.74 10.96 -0.09
C TYR A 133 -14.87 11.36 -1.05
N ALA A 134 -14.54 11.59 -2.31
CA ALA A 134 -15.40 12.36 -3.22
C ALA A 134 -16.12 11.52 -4.29
N THR A 135 -16.05 10.19 -4.27
CA THR A 135 -16.68 9.38 -5.33
C THR A 135 -18.20 9.34 -5.21
N ASN A 136 -18.73 9.32 -4.00
CA ASN A 136 -20.17 9.34 -3.75
C ASN A 136 -20.54 9.85 -2.36
N ASN A 137 -21.85 10.07 -2.12
CA ASN A 137 -22.42 10.43 -0.83
C ASN A 137 -23.16 9.27 -0.13
N GLY A 138 -23.00 8.05 -0.65
CA GLY A 138 -23.55 6.84 -0.10
C GLY A 138 -22.97 6.48 1.26
N PHE A 139 -23.35 5.35 1.78
CA PHE A 139 -22.88 4.90 3.09
C PHE A 139 -21.44 4.34 3.04
N SER A 140 -21.02 3.82 1.90
CA SER A 140 -19.70 3.26 1.64
C SER A 140 -19.00 4.01 0.52
N GLU A 141 -17.69 4.17 0.60
CA GLU A 141 -16.87 4.73 -0.46
C GLU A 141 -16.59 3.69 -1.55
N GLU A 142 -16.28 4.16 -2.75
CA GLU A 142 -15.99 3.30 -3.90
C GLU A 142 -14.53 3.41 -4.34
N HIS A 143 -14.09 2.41 -5.10
CA HIS A 143 -12.78 2.39 -5.73
C HIS A 143 -12.65 3.45 -6.82
N THR A 144 -11.43 3.80 -7.18
CA THR A 144 -11.15 4.65 -8.33
C THR A 144 -10.22 3.95 -9.33
N GLY A 145 -10.29 4.37 -10.58
CA GLY A 145 -9.43 3.87 -11.65
C GLY A 145 -8.08 4.56 -11.77
N ALA A 146 -7.62 5.24 -10.71
CA ALA A 146 -6.30 5.86 -10.72
C ALA A 146 -5.19 4.79 -10.73
N ASN A 147 -4.02 5.16 -11.29
CA ASN A 147 -2.86 4.28 -11.25
C ASN A 147 -2.36 4.13 -9.81
N VAL A 148 -1.98 2.91 -9.44
CA VAL A 148 -1.37 2.61 -8.16
C VAL A 148 0.15 2.44 -8.30
N PRO A 149 0.95 2.79 -7.28
CA PRO A 149 2.39 2.57 -7.32
C PRO A 149 2.71 1.07 -7.25
N LEU A 150 3.84 0.71 -7.86
CA LEU A 150 4.45 -0.60 -7.71
C LEU A 150 5.90 -0.41 -7.28
N PHE A 151 6.25 -1.00 -6.16
CA PHE A 151 7.60 -1.03 -5.62
C PHE A 151 8.16 -2.45 -5.74
N ALA A 152 9.46 -2.56 -5.94
CA ALA A 152 10.11 -3.86 -6.06
C ALA A 152 11.57 -3.79 -5.62
N ASN A 153 12.10 -4.91 -5.12
CA ASN A 153 13.52 -5.00 -4.86
C ASN A 153 14.33 -5.21 -6.16
N GLN A 154 15.65 -5.02 -6.07
CA GLN A 154 16.55 -5.08 -7.22
C GLN A 154 16.53 -6.44 -7.95
N VAL A 155 16.20 -7.50 -7.24
CA VAL A 155 16.20 -8.86 -7.78
C VAL A 155 15.18 -9.03 -8.90
N VAL A 156 13.98 -8.46 -8.76
CA VAL A 156 12.90 -8.57 -9.75
C VAL A 156 12.82 -7.36 -10.70
N ALA A 157 13.48 -6.27 -10.39
CA ALA A 157 13.44 -5.03 -11.18
C ALA A 157 13.70 -5.23 -12.70
N PRO A 158 14.63 -6.10 -13.15
CA PRO A 158 14.88 -6.30 -14.58
C PRO A 158 13.68 -6.85 -15.38
N TRP A 159 12.70 -7.45 -14.73
CA TRP A 159 11.47 -7.96 -15.39
C TRP A 159 10.32 -6.97 -15.38
N LEU A 160 10.48 -5.82 -14.70
CA LEU A 160 9.45 -4.81 -14.56
C LEU A 160 9.67 -3.68 -15.57
N LYS A 161 8.58 -3.13 -16.07
CA LYS A 161 8.54 -1.93 -16.88
C LYS A 161 8.12 -0.73 -16.01
N PRO A 162 8.46 0.51 -16.40
CA PRO A 162 8.00 1.71 -15.67
C PRO A 162 6.48 1.84 -15.53
N PHE A 163 5.73 1.23 -16.44
CA PHE A 163 4.27 1.14 -16.40
C PHE A 163 3.84 -0.28 -16.79
N LEU A 164 2.98 -0.86 -15.95
CA LEU A 164 2.47 -2.22 -16.12
C LEU A 164 0.94 -2.22 -16.03
N ARG A 165 0.29 -3.04 -16.84
CA ARG A 165 -1.09 -3.46 -16.59
C ARG A 165 -1.08 -4.59 -15.57
N GLN A 166 -2.15 -4.77 -14.78
CA GLN A 166 -2.22 -5.82 -13.77
C GLN A 166 -1.80 -7.21 -14.30
N ARG A 167 -2.29 -7.60 -15.48
CA ARG A 167 -1.91 -8.89 -16.10
C ARG A 167 -0.41 -9.01 -16.43
N GLU A 168 0.30 -7.90 -16.59
CA GLU A 168 1.75 -7.91 -16.88
C GLU A 168 2.57 -8.16 -15.61
N VAL A 169 2.00 -7.89 -14.42
CA VAL A 169 2.61 -8.29 -13.13
C VAL A 169 2.74 -9.81 -13.08
N TYR A 170 1.67 -10.54 -13.44
CA TYR A 170 1.74 -12.01 -13.56
C TYR A 170 2.84 -12.47 -14.51
N GLN A 171 2.99 -11.80 -15.65
CA GLN A 171 4.03 -12.15 -16.63
C GLN A 171 5.44 -11.91 -16.07
N ALA A 172 5.65 -10.82 -15.33
CA ALA A 172 6.93 -10.53 -14.69
C ALA A 172 7.26 -11.59 -13.63
N VAL A 173 6.30 -11.90 -12.74
CA VAL A 173 6.46 -12.93 -11.70
C VAL A 173 6.73 -14.31 -12.33
N SER A 174 5.96 -14.70 -13.34
CA SER A 174 6.16 -16.00 -14.01
C SER A 174 7.52 -16.10 -14.70
N ARG A 175 7.99 -15.03 -15.32
CA ARG A 175 9.33 -14.98 -15.91
C ARG A 175 10.41 -15.09 -14.85
N PHE A 176 10.28 -14.39 -13.75
CA PHE A 176 11.22 -14.48 -12.64
C PHE A 176 11.34 -15.91 -12.11
N LEU A 177 10.20 -16.57 -11.89
CA LEU A 177 10.16 -17.93 -11.30
C LEU A 177 10.61 -19.04 -12.25
N PHE A 178 10.37 -18.89 -13.57
CA PHE A 178 10.50 -20.00 -14.52
C PHE A 178 11.46 -19.72 -15.68
N SER A 179 12.11 -18.55 -15.72
CA SER A 179 13.05 -18.22 -16.80
C SER A 179 14.43 -17.88 -16.23
N PRO A 180 15.51 -18.15 -16.99
CA PRO A 180 16.83 -17.68 -16.58
C PRO A 180 16.84 -16.14 -16.46
N PRO A 181 17.69 -15.58 -15.59
CA PRO A 181 17.78 -14.13 -15.41
C PRO A 181 18.09 -13.45 -16.74
N PRO A 182 17.52 -12.25 -17.01
CA PRO A 182 17.82 -11.49 -18.20
C PRO A 182 19.31 -11.15 -18.24
N VAL A 183 19.92 -11.35 -19.40
CA VAL A 183 21.29 -10.91 -19.63
C VAL A 183 21.30 -9.38 -19.57
N PRO A 184 22.15 -8.74 -18.76
CA PRO A 184 22.25 -7.28 -18.71
C PRO A 184 22.48 -6.75 -20.13
N SER A 185 21.60 -5.84 -20.59
CA SER A 185 21.83 -5.13 -21.86
C SER A 185 23.07 -4.26 -21.70
N LYS A 186 23.97 -4.28 -22.68
CA LYS A 186 25.19 -3.46 -22.66
C LYS A 186 24.92 -1.96 -22.72
N ASP A 187 23.65 -1.56 -22.92
CA ASP A 187 23.25 -0.17 -23.17
C ASP A 187 23.07 0.69 -21.91
N ASN A 188 23.21 0.13 -20.70
CA ASN A 188 23.08 0.88 -19.46
C ASN A 188 24.42 1.18 -18.74
N ALA A 189 25.54 1.02 -19.42
CA ALA A 189 26.87 1.29 -18.84
C ALA A 189 27.43 2.69 -19.18
N GLU A 190 26.68 3.50 -19.94
CA GLU A 190 27.06 4.87 -20.30
C GLU A 190 25.90 5.83 -20.01
N ASN A 191 25.67 6.19 -18.73
CA ASN A 191 25.08 7.48 -18.35
C ASN A 191 25.37 7.74 -16.86
#